data_af33c061d0221f68f36276e556ac476d
#
_entry.id   af33c061d0221f68f36276e556ac476d
#
_cell.length_a   1.000
_cell.length_b   1.000
_cell.length_c   1.000
_cell.angle_alpha   90.00
_cell.angle_beta   90.00
_cell.angle_gamma   90.00
#
_symmetry.space_group_name_H-M   'P 1'
#
loop_
_entity.id
_entity.type
_entity.pdbx_description
1 polymer ?
#
loop_
_entity_poly.entity_id
_entity_poly.type
_entity_poly.pdbx_seq_one_letter_code
_entity_poly.pdbx_strand_id
1 'polypeptide(L)'
;MRASFAVSIALGFAAWLAPGPSLAQTCPAPKAMTFEVQSQIRRDILGLTQGLEARGDKLFESTGRIAGDTRLTTIDPRTGKVTVLANFGTRFFGEGLTILNNQIFQLSWQEHLAFVYDLNGKLVRSMRNMQEGWGLTNDGTNLIFTDGGDRLYYVNPADFRILRSVPVRLGAAPLPALNELENVDGKIYSNVFQTWDIVRIEPRTGCVEAIARMNALWDRMSLEERRHIQTDSNFVLNGIAYDAAQRIFYVTGKNWMTIFAGRFVHQR
;
A
#
# COMPACT_ATOMS: atom_id res chain seq x y z
N MET A 1 -69.86 -41.45 30.70
CA MET A 1 -69.55 -40.34 29.75
C MET A 1 -68.12 -40.03 29.84
N ARG A 2 -67.32 -40.41 28.83
CA ARG A 2 -65.89 -40.08 28.70
C ARG A 2 -65.77 -39.15 27.52
N ALA A 3 -65.33 -37.93 27.74
CA ALA A 3 -65.04 -36.94 26.69
C ALA A 3 -63.58 -37.08 26.22
N SER A 4 -63.40 -37.36 24.93
CA SER A 4 -62.08 -37.39 24.28
C SER A 4 -61.75 -35.99 23.73
N PHE A 5 -60.72 -35.39 24.19
CA PHE A 5 -60.12 -34.16 23.60
C PHE A 5 -59.14 -34.54 22.51
N ALA A 6 -59.43 -34.12 21.30
CA ALA A 6 -58.43 -34.21 20.18
C ALA A 6 -57.60 -32.94 20.18
N VAL A 7 -56.29 -33.12 20.32
CA VAL A 7 -55.27 -32.04 20.16
C VAL A 7 -54.80 -32.03 18.72
N SER A 8 -55.09 -30.96 17.98
CA SER A 8 -54.60 -30.74 16.63
C SER A 8 -53.25 -30.03 16.71
N ILE A 9 -52.18 -30.69 16.28
CA ILE A 9 -50.85 -30.12 16.15
C ILE A 9 -50.74 -29.53 14.74
N ALA A 10 -50.67 -28.20 14.66
CA ALA A 10 -50.37 -27.48 13.41
C ALA A 10 -48.82 -27.46 13.21
N LEU A 11 -48.33 -28.19 12.24
CA LEU A 11 -46.93 -28.14 11.78
C LEU A 11 -46.76 -26.89 10.91
N GLY A 12 -46.15 -25.84 11.48
CA GLY A 12 -45.70 -24.66 10.72
C GLY A 12 -44.46 -24.97 9.92
N PHE A 13 -44.55 -25.02 8.59
CA PHE A 13 -43.39 -25.06 7.70
C PHE A 13 -42.76 -23.67 7.66
N ALA A 14 -41.60 -23.49 8.33
CA ALA A 14 -40.72 -22.33 8.12
C ALA A 14 -40.01 -22.51 6.79
N ALA A 15 -40.40 -21.76 5.78
CA ALA A 15 -39.67 -21.71 4.52
C ALA A 15 -38.35 -20.98 4.74
N TRP A 16 -37.22 -21.71 4.70
CA TRP A 16 -35.89 -21.14 4.66
C TRP A 16 -35.69 -20.50 3.28
N LEU A 17 -35.71 -19.17 3.20
CA LEU A 17 -35.29 -18.42 2.05
C LEU A 17 -33.76 -18.57 1.95
N ALA A 18 -33.28 -19.38 1.02
CA ALA A 18 -31.86 -19.44 0.68
C ALA A 18 -31.42 -18.04 0.21
N PRO A 19 -30.29 -17.51 0.69
CA PRO A 19 -29.78 -16.26 0.18
C PRO A 19 -29.53 -16.42 -1.33
N GLY A 20 -30.19 -15.56 -2.12
CA GLY A 20 -29.98 -15.51 -3.57
C GLY A 20 -28.49 -15.27 -3.89
N PRO A 21 -28.01 -15.65 -5.09
CA PRO A 21 -26.65 -15.42 -5.48
C PRO A 21 -26.34 -13.92 -5.36
N SER A 22 -25.37 -13.57 -4.51
CA SER A 22 -24.84 -12.22 -4.42
C SER A 22 -24.28 -11.87 -5.81
N LEU A 23 -24.93 -10.97 -6.53
CA LEU A 23 -24.38 -10.44 -7.78
C LEU A 23 -23.03 -9.86 -7.45
N ALA A 24 -21.96 -10.42 -8.04
CA ALA A 24 -20.61 -9.91 -7.87
C ALA A 24 -20.63 -8.43 -8.30
N GLN A 25 -20.24 -7.54 -7.38
CA GLN A 25 -20.20 -6.10 -7.66
C GLN A 25 -19.26 -5.85 -8.84
N THR A 26 -19.81 -5.36 -9.95
CA THR A 26 -19.04 -4.95 -11.13
C THR A 26 -18.65 -3.48 -10.95
N CYS A 27 -17.38 -3.19 -10.98
CA CYS A 27 -16.87 -1.82 -10.90
C CYS A 27 -16.98 -1.13 -12.26
N PRO A 28 -17.21 0.20 -12.29
CA PRO A 28 -17.11 0.98 -13.53
C PRO A 28 -15.72 0.85 -14.16
N ALA A 29 -15.63 1.08 -15.47
CA ALA A 29 -14.34 1.16 -16.15
C ALA A 29 -13.48 2.29 -15.55
N PRO A 30 -12.19 2.04 -15.23
CA PRO A 30 -11.34 3.05 -14.65
C PRO A 30 -11.04 4.18 -15.64
N LYS A 31 -10.89 5.40 -15.13
CA LYS A 31 -10.44 6.54 -15.92
C LYS A 31 -8.92 6.49 -16.11
N ALA A 32 -8.42 7.06 -17.20
CA ALA A 32 -6.99 7.28 -17.36
C ALA A 32 -6.53 8.45 -16.48
N MET A 33 -5.39 8.27 -15.81
CA MET A 33 -4.62 9.33 -15.13
C MET A 33 -3.26 9.47 -15.79
N THR A 34 -2.69 10.67 -15.75
CA THR A 34 -1.31 10.95 -16.15
C THR A 34 -0.56 11.50 -14.94
N PHE A 35 0.69 11.08 -14.76
CA PHE A 35 1.58 11.67 -13.77
C PHE A 35 2.41 12.77 -14.43
N GLU A 36 2.13 14.02 -14.09
CA GLU A 36 2.86 15.19 -14.58
C GLU A 36 4.07 15.43 -13.67
N VAL A 37 5.26 15.04 -14.15
CA VAL A 37 6.52 15.24 -13.43
C VAL A 37 6.86 16.72 -13.41
N GLN A 38 7.04 17.27 -12.21
CA GLN A 38 7.46 18.65 -11.97
C GLN A 38 8.95 18.77 -11.67
N SER A 39 9.51 17.80 -10.94
CA SER A 39 10.95 17.73 -10.64
C SER A 39 11.42 16.30 -10.45
N GLN A 40 12.74 16.14 -10.46
CA GLN A 40 13.43 14.88 -10.21
C GLN A 40 14.48 15.11 -9.12
N ILE A 41 14.56 14.18 -8.19
CA ILE A 41 15.45 14.23 -7.03
C ILE A 41 16.36 13.00 -7.11
N ARG A 42 17.66 13.20 -7.26
CA ARG A 42 18.63 12.08 -7.22
C ARG A 42 19.02 11.84 -5.78
N ARG A 43 18.79 10.63 -5.30
CA ARG A 43 19.19 10.21 -3.94
C ARG A 43 20.67 9.87 -3.90
N ASP A 44 21.32 10.15 -2.77
CA ASP A 44 22.73 9.85 -2.54
C ASP A 44 22.99 8.41 -2.06
N ILE A 45 21.99 7.76 -1.46
CA ILE A 45 22.02 6.36 -1.03
C ILE A 45 20.83 5.61 -1.61
N LEU A 46 21.08 4.50 -2.29
CA LEU A 46 20.01 3.67 -2.87
C LEU A 46 19.30 2.87 -1.78
N GLY A 47 17.99 2.67 -1.98
CA GLY A 47 17.13 1.86 -1.16
C GLY A 47 16.26 0.91 -2.01
N LEU A 48 16.10 -0.35 -1.59
CA LEU A 48 15.06 -1.23 -2.13
C LEU A 48 13.72 -0.80 -1.54
N THR A 49 13.19 0.32 -2.03
CA THR A 49 12.01 0.99 -1.49
C THR A 49 10.82 0.04 -1.42
N GLN A 50 10.31 -0.17 -0.21
CA GLN A 50 9.15 -1.01 0.06
C GLN A 50 7.99 -0.23 0.68
N GLY A 51 8.28 0.90 1.32
CA GLY A 51 7.30 1.83 1.82
C GLY A 51 7.87 3.25 1.78
N LEU A 52 7.03 4.23 1.45
CA LEU A 52 7.40 5.64 1.35
C LEU A 52 6.27 6.50 1.88
N GLU A 53 6.56 7.49 2.73
CA GLU A 53 5.57 8.43 3.24
C GLU A 53 6.16 9.81 3.43
N ALA A 54 5.43 10.86 3.04
CA ALA A 54 5.83 12.26 3.24
C ALA A 54 5.32 12.78 4.58
N ARG A 55 6.23 13.37 5.38
CA ARG A 55 5.85 14.03 6.62
C ARG A 55 6.77 15.21 6.92
N GLY A 56 6.16 16.39 7.07
CA GLY A 56 6.91 17.64 7.26
C GLY A 56 7.77 17.94 6.03
N ASP A 57 9.05 18.11 6.22
CA ASP A 57 10.03 18.40 5.18
C ASP A 57 10.82 17.15 4.71
N LYS A 58 10.35 15.93 5.03
CA LYS A 58 11.04 14.67 4.77
C LYS A 58 10.13 13.63 4.13
N LEU A 59 10.76 12.73 3.38
CA LEU A 59 10.20 11.45 3.04
C LEU A 59 10.77 10.40 3.99
N PHE A 60 9.92 9.57 4.58
CA PHE A 60 10.29 8.41 5.37
C PHE A 60 10.25 7.19 4.48
N GLU A 61 11.26 6.35 4.56
CA GLU A 61 11.38 5.18 3.70
C GLU A 61 11.68 3.92 4.52
N SER A 62 10.96 2.86 4.23
CA SER A 62 11.28 1.49 4.60
C SER A 62 11.91 0.78 3.42
N THR A 63 13.04 0.10 3.64
CA THR A 63 13.70 -0.67 2.59
C THR A 63 13.65 -2.16 2.88
N GLY A 64 13.51 -2.96 1.82
CA GLY A 64 13.92 -4.35 1.84
C GLY A 64 15.45 -4.48 1.89
N ARG A 65 15.96 -5.71 1.86
CA ARG A 65 17.40 -5.97 1.92
C ARG A 65 18.09 -5.62 0.61
N ILE A 66 18.96 -4.61 0.66
CA ILE A 66 19.99 -4.37 -0.35
C ILE A 66 21.34 -4.59 0.31
N ALA A 67 22.22 -5.34 -0.32
CA ALA A 67 23.53 -5.70 0.23
C ALA A 67 23.43 -6.29 1.67
N GLY A 68 22.31 -6.93 1.99
CA GLY A 68 22.06 -7.57 3.26
C GLY A 68 21.32 -6.73 4.31
N ASP A 69 21.05 -5.43 4.05
CA ASP A 69 20.55 -4.52 5.08
C ASP A 69 19.11 -4.03 4.82
N THR A 70 18.21 -4.34 5.77
CA THR A 70 16.93 -3.64 5.92
C THR A 70 17.15 -2.35 6.69
N ARG A 71 16.61 -1.23 6.19
CA ARG A 71 16.79 0.09 6.80
C ARG A 71 15.48 0.85 6.92
N LEU A 72 15.44 1.71 7.93
CA LEU A 72 14.48 2.81 8.04
C LEU A 72 15.27 4.10 7.80
N THR A 73 14.85 4.90 6.83
CA THR A 73 15.59 6.10 6.41
C THR A 73 14.66 7.31 6.33
N THR A 74 15.25 8.50 6.29
CA THR A 74 14.59 9.71 5.81
C THR A 74 15.36 10.28 4.63
N ILE A 75 14.63 10.93 3.71
CA ILE A 75 15.17 11.55 2.51
C ILE A 75 14.73 13.02 2.51
N ASP A 76 15.65 13.95 2.33
CA ASP A 76 15.32 15.36 2.08
C ASP A 76 14.85 15.49 0.61
N PRO A 77 13.58 15.84 0.35
CA PRO A 77 13.06 15.89 -1.03
C PRO A 77 13.62 17.06 -1.85
N ARG A 78 14.37 17.99 -1.25
CA ARG A 78 15.02 19.11 -1.96
C ARG A 78 16.41 18.74 -2.45
N THR A 79 17.11 17.88 -1.73
CA THR A 79 18.53 17.57 -1.99
C THR A 79 18.78 16.12 -2.36
N GLY A 80 17.85 15.22 -2.05
CA GLY A 80 18.01 13.76 -2.19
C GLY A 80 18.90 13.12 -1.12
N LYS A 81 19.31 13.90 -0.10
CA LYS A 81 20.13 13.39 0.99
C LYS A 81 19.36 12.38 1.83
N VAL A 82 19.92 11.18 1.93
CA VAL A 82 19.36 10.09 2.75
C VAL A 82 20.04 10.08 4.12
N THR A 83 19.23 9.93 5.18
CA THR A 83 19.71 9.76 6.56
C THR A 83 19.16 8.43 7.09
N VAL A 84 20.04 7.54 7.51
CA VAL A 84 19.64 6.27 8.11
C VAL A 84 19.22 6.52 9.56
N LEU A 85 17.95 6.23 9.88
CA LEU A 85 17.41 6.29 11.24
C LEU A 85 17.72 5.01 12.00
N ALA A 86 17.55 3.85 11.33
CA ALA A 86 17.85 2.55 11.89
C ALA A 86 18.31 1.58 10.80
N ASN A 87 19.27 0.70 11.15
CA ASN A 87 19.73 -0.41 10.32
C ASN A 87 19.49 -1.71 11.08
N PHE A 88 18.75 -2.63 10.46
CA PHE A 88 18.35 -3.88 11.08
C PHE A 88 19.15 -5.08 10.55
N GLY A 89 20.06 -4.85 9.61
CA GLY A 89 20.81 -5.92 8.95
C GLY A 89 19.88 -6.92 8.29
N THR A 90 20.16 -8.21 8.51
CA THR A 90 19.40 -9.32 7.90
C THR A 90 18.30 -9.89 8.79
N ARG A 91 17.94 -9.21 9.89
CA ARG A 91 16.99 -9.74 10.90
C ARG A 91 15.60 -10.01 10.31
N PHE A 92 15.17 -9.20 9.37
CA PHE A 92 13.90 -9.35 8.65
C PHE A 92 14.01 -8.64 7.30
N PHE A 93 13.02 -8.86 6.44
CA PHE A 93 12.87 -8.10 5.21
C PHE A 93 11.83 -7.01 5.45
N GLY A 94 12.24 -5.73 5.44
CA GLY A 94 11.34 -4.59 5.63
C GLY A 94 10.44 -4.39 4.43
N GLU A 95 9.19 -4.07 4.70
CA GLU A 95 8.13 -3.83 3.72
C GLU A 95 7.47 -2.46 3.95
N GLY A 96 6.21 -2.29 3.62
CA GLY A 96 5.47 -1.04 3.69
C GLY A 96 5.62 -0.32 5.03
N LEU A 97 5.60 1.02 4.97
CA LEU A 97 5.58 1.85 6.17
C LEU A 97 4.48 2.90 6.07
N THR A 98 4.02 3.35 7.24
CA THR A 98 3.17 4.55 7.36
C THR A 98 3.38 5.22 8.71
N ILE A 99 2.98 6.49 8.83
CA ILE A 99 3.09 7.27 10.05
C ILE A 99 1.70 7.63 10.57
N LEU A 100 1.36 7.11 11.74
CA LEU A 100 0.12 7.41 12.44
C LEU A 100 0.41 7.82 13.89
N ASN A 101 -0.21 8.91 14.37
CA ASN A 101 -0.07 9.39 15.75
C ASN A 101 1.40 9.57 16.21
N ASN A 102 2.26 10.14 15.35
CA ASN A 102 3.69 10.33 15.58
C ASN A 102 4.48 9.02 15.81
N GLN A 103 3.97 7.90 15.35
CA GLN A 103 4.64 6.62 15.34
C GLN A 103 4.79 6.11 13.90
N ILE A 104 5.95 5.55 13.59
CA ILE A 104 6.22 4.86 12.33
C ILE A 104 5.82 3.41 12.50
N PHE A 105 4.97 2.92 11.63
CA PHE A 105 4.62 1.51 11.48
C PHE A 105 5.35 0.95 10.27
N GLN A 106 5.99 -0.20 10.40
CA GLN A 106 6.70 -0.89 9.33
C GLN A 106 6.32 -2.36 9.34
N LEU A 107 6.04 -2.91 8.18
CA LEU A 107 5.80 -4.35 8.01
C LEU A 107 7.11 -5.09 7.73
N SER A 108 7.13 -6.36 8.06
CA SER A 108 8.06 -7.33 7.49
C SER A 108 7.33 -8.22 6.49
N TRP A 109 8.09 -8.83 5.57
CA TRP A 109 7.54 -9.72 4.55
C TRP A 109 7.01 -11.02 5.16
N GLN A 110 7.85 -12.05 5.25
CA GLN A 110 7.47 -13.41 5.68
C GLN A 110 7.73 -13.67 7.16
N GLU A 111 8.33 -12.72 7.86
CA GLU A 111 8.53 -12.84 9.30
C GLU A 111 7.25 -12.59 10.10
N HIS A 112 6.17 -12.13 9.41
CA HIS A 112 4.85 -11.92 10.00
C HIS A 112 4.85 -10.98 11.21
N LEU A 113 5.61 -9.87 11.09
CA LEU A 113 5.72 -8.85 12.12
C LEU A 113 5.32 -7.47 11.59
N ALA A 114 4.73 -6.68 12.47
CA ALA A 114 4.57 -5.25 12.34
C ALA A 114 5.36 -4.58 13.46
N PHE A 115 6.26 -3.67 13.09
CA PHE A 115 7.08 -2.92 14.03
C PHE A 115 6.54 -1.51 14.19
N VAL A 116 6.69 -0.95 15.39
CA VAL A 116 6.34 0.42 15.70
C VAL A 116 7.58 1.13 16.27
N TYR A 117 7.91 2.28 15.67
CA TYR A 117 9.04 3.10 16.08
C TYR A 117 8.57 4.52 16.42
N ASP A 118 9.36 5.24 17.21
CA ASP A 118 9.26 6.70 17.25
C ASP A 118 9.79 7.33 15.94
N LEU A 119 9.62 8.64 15.77
CA LEU A 119 10.06 9.35 14.57
C LEU A 119 11.59 9.41 14.41
N ASN A 120 12.36 9.01 15.42
CA ASN A 120 13.81 8.90 15.36
C ASN A 120 14.28 7.47 15.01
N GLY A 121 13.37 6.54 14.75
CA GLY A 121 13.68 5.15 14.41
C GLY A 121 13.95 4.23 15.59
N LYS A 122 13.68 4.67 16.84
CA LYS A 122 13.80 3.82 18.01
C LYS A 122 12.58 2.89 18.11
N LEU A 123 12.83 1.59 18.17
CA LEU A 123 11.78 0.58 18.34
C LEU A 123 11.01 0.79 19.64
N VAL A 124 9.69 0.88 19.55
CA VAL A 124 8.74 1.01 20.68
C VAL A 124 8.14 -0.34 21.01
N ARG A 125 7.64 -1.07 20.00
CA ARG A 125 7.02 -2.40 20.14
C ARG A 125 6.99 -3.13 18.79
N SER A 126 6.69 -4.42 18.86
CA SER A 126 6.32 -5.22 17.68
C SER A 126 5.01 -5.95 17.93
N MET A 127 4.31 -6.28 16.85
CA MET A 127 3.03 -6.97 16.84
C MET A 127 3.07 -8.09 15.80
N ARG A 128 2.20 -9.09 15.94
CA ARG A 128 2.06 -10.12 14.91
C ARG A 128 1.19 -9.60 13.76
N ASN A 129 1.66 -9.86 12.54
CA ASN A 129 0.86 -9.80 11.33
C ASN A 129 0.55 -11.24 10.89
N MET A 130 -0.72 -11.57 10.68
CA MET A 130 -1.13 -12.93 10.30
C MET A 130 -0.98 -13.19 8.79
N GLN A 131 -0.70 -12.15 8.00
CA GLN A 131 -0.48 -12.19 6.56
C GLN A 131 0.97 -11.82 6.24
N GLU A 132 1.41 -12.02 5.00
CA GLU A 132 2.62 -11.36 4.51
C GLU A 132 2.41 -9.83 4.54
N GLY A 133 3.44 -9.08 4.83
CA GLY A 133 3.39 -7.62 4.75
C GLY A 133 3.92 -7.17 3.40
N TRP A 134 3.14 -6.34 2.67
CA TRP A 134 3.58 -5.66 1.46
C TRP A 134 3.44 -4.14 1.64
N GLY A 135 2.45 -3.48 1.05
CA GLY A 135 2.24 -2.06 1.24
C GLY A 135 1.53 -1.72 2.55
N LEU A 136 1.72 -0.51 3.05
CA LEU A 136 1.08 -0.02 4.27
C LEU A 136 0.79 1.49 4.17
N THR A 137 -0.44 1.87 4.49
CA THR A 137 -0.88 3.27 4.67
C THR A 137 -1.84 3.35 5.84
N ASN A 138 -2.48 4.51 6.07
CA ASN A 138 -3.48 4.69 7.12
C ASN A 138 -4.62 5.62 6.67
N ASP A 139 -5.77 5.54 7.36
CA ASP A 139 -6.92 6.44 7.16
C ASP A 139 -7.07 7.50 8.26
N GLY A 140 -6.04 7.72 9.05
CA GLY A 140 -6.03 8.59 10.23
C GLY A 140 -6.53 7.90 11.50
N THR A 141 -7.09 6.71 11.40
CA THR A 141 -7.62 5.91 12.52
C THR A 141 -7.09 4.49 12.51
N ASN A 142 -7.19 3.83 11.37
CA ASN A 142 -6.77 2.45 11.15
C ASN A 142 -5.56 2.40 10.22
N LEU A 143 -4.76 1.35 10.33
CA LEU A 143 -3.78 1.01 9.32
C LEU A 143 -4.48 0.23 8.19
N ILE A 144 -3.96 0.38 6.98
CA ILE A 144 -4.46 -0.30 5.77
C ILE A 144 -3.24 -0.93 5.10
N PHE A 145 -3.27 -2.25 4.87
CA PHE A 145 -2.14 -2.94 4.25
C PHE A 145 -2.56 -3.89 3.12
N THR A 146 -1.59 -4.30 2.32
CA THR A 146 -1.67 -5.34 1.29
C THR A 146 -0.74 -6.50 1.61
N ASP A 147 -1.02 -7.67 1.02
CA ASP A 147 -0.24 -8.91 1.15
C ASP A 147 0.21 -9.47 -0.21
N GLY A 148 0.19 -8.63 -1.27
CA GLY A 148 0.44 -9.06 -2.63
C GLY A 148 -0.75 -9.73 -3.32
N GLY A 149 -1.86 -9.93 -2.59
CA GLY A 149 -3.13 -10.38 -3.13
C GLY A 149 -3.97 -9.24 -3.73
N ASP A 150 -5.28 -9.46 -3.76
CA ASP A 150 -6.28 -8.53 -4.30
C ASP A 150 -7.07 -7.80 -3.21
N ARG A 151 -6.54 -7.66 -1.99
CA ARG A 151 -7.31 -7.12 -0.86
C ARG A 151 -6.59 -5.98 -0.15
N LEU A 152 -7.38 -5.01 0.31
CA LEU A 152 -7.00 -4.05 1.34
C LEU A 152 -7.45 -4.58 2.69
N TYR A 153 -6.52 -4.75 3.63
CA TYR A 153 -6.80 -5.18 5.00
C TYR A 153 -6.76 -3.98 5.93
N TYR A 154 -7.82 -3.76 6.68
CA TYR A 154 -7.91 -2.72 7.71
C TYR A 154 -7.60 -3.34 9.06
N VAL A 155 -6.66 -2.77 9.78
CA VAL A 155 -6.23 -3.30 11.08
C VAL A 155 -6.20 -2.22 12.16
N ASN A 156 -6.39 -2.66 13.38
CA ASN A 156 -6.26 -1.80 14.56
C ASN A 156 -4.77 -1.50 14.82
N PRO A 157 -4.35 -0.22 14.91
CA PRO A 157 -2.95 0.14 15.14
C PRO A 157 -2.41 -0.27 16.51
N ALA A 158 -3.25 -0.63 17.47
CA ALA A 158 -2.81 -1.01 18.81
C ALA A 158 -2.28 -2.46 18.89
N ASP A 159 -2.92 -3.39 18.14
CA ASP A 159 -2.67 -4.83 18.21
C ASP A 159 -2.51 -5.53 16.85
N PHE A 160 -2.62 -4.79 15.77
CA PHE A 160 -2.60 -5.24 14.38
C PHE A 160 -3.68 -6.27 14.01
N ARG A 161 -4.77 -6.35 14.79
CA ARG A 161 -5.90 -7.23 14.52
C ARG A 161 -6.68 -6.75 13.29
N ILE A 162 -6.95 -7.66 12.36
CA ILE A 162 -7.77 -7.38 11.17
C ILE A 162 -9.20 -7.05 11.62
N LEU A 163 -9.67 -5.88 11.23
CA LEU A 163 -11.02 -5.39 11.48
C LEU A 163 -11.97 -5.73 10.34
N ARG A 164 -11.48 -5.57 9.11
CA ARG A 164 -12.18 -5.90 7.87
C ARG A 164 -11.20 -6.03 6.71
N SER A 165 -11.65 -6.59 5.60
CA SER A 165 -10.93 -6.54 4.33
C SER A 165 -11.87 -6.19 3.18
N VAL A 166 -11.31 -5.56 2.15
CA VAL A 166 -12.04 -5.11 0.96
C VAL A 166 -11.36 -5.70 -0.27
N PRO A 167 -12.06 -6.53 -1.06
CA PRO A 167 -11.52 -7.04 -2.32
C PRO A 167 -11.41 -5.91 -3.34
N VAL A 168 -10.27 -5.80 -4.01
CA VAL A 168 -10.02 -4.79 -5.04
C VAL A 168 -10.30 -5.38 -6.41
N ARG A 169 -11.01 -4.63 -7.25
CA ARG A 169 -11.47 -5.07 -8.55
C ARG A 169 -11.20 -4.05 -9.64
N LEU A 170 -10.80 -4.58 -10.79
CA LEU A 170 -10.72 -3.85 -12.05
C LEU A 170 -11.89 -4.35 -12.95
N GLY A 171 -12.96 -3.57 -13.02
CA GLY A 171 -14.21 -4.04 -13.60
C GLY A 171 -14.82 -5.20 -12.80
N ALA A 172 -15.00 -6.36 -13.44
CA ALA A 172 -15.49 -7.57 -12.77
C ALA A 172 -14.36 -8.44 -12.20
N ALA A 173 -13.11 -8.26 -12.65
CA ALA A 173 -11.99 -9.11 -12.26
C ALA A 173 -11.32 -8.63 -10.96
N PRO A 174 -10.83 -9.54 -10.10
CA PRO A 174 -9.94 -9.17 -9.00
C PRO A 174 -8.65 -8.57 -9.55
N LEU A 175 -8.07 -7.61 -8.83
CA LEU A 175 -6.76 -7.03 -9.14
C LEU A 175 -5.73 -7.49 -8.11
N PRO A 176 -4.96 -8.54 -8.37
CA PRO A 176 -3.89 -9.00 -7.50
C PRO A 176 -2.63 -8.15 -7.63
N ALA A 177 -1.61 -8.54 -6.86
CA ALA A 177 -0.29 -7.92 -6.85
C ALA A 177 -0.30 -6.45 -6.38
N LEU A 178 -1.28 -6.08 -5.53
CA LEU A 178 -1.27 -4.80 -4.85
C LEU A 178 -0.05 -4.73 -3.94
N ASN A 179 0.73 -3.65 -4.08
CA ASN A 179 1.96 -3.47 -3.33
C ASN A 179 1.89 -2.18 -2.50
N GLU A 180 2.86 -1.32 -2.64
CA GLU A 180 2.98 -0.11 -1.85
C GLU A 180 1.74 0.79 -1.98
N LEU A 181 1.36 1.46 -0.88
CA LEU A 181 0.10 2.17 -0.71
C LEU A 181 0.30 3.58 -0.21
N GLU A 182 -0.53 4.51 -0.71
CA GLU A 182 -0.67 5.85 -0.15
C GLU A 182 -2.15 6.28 -0.11
N ASN A 183 -2.60 6.81 1.04
CA ASN A 183 -3.95 7.34 1.20
C ASN A 183 -3.96 8.86 0.99
N VAL A 184 -4.63 9.30 -0.07
CA VAL A 184 -4.75 10.72 -0.41
C VAL A 184 -6.22 11.09 -0.54
N ASP A 185 -6.67 12.01 0.32
CA ASP A 185 -8.04 12.52 0.33
C ASP A 185 -9.10 11.39 0.35
N GLY A 186 -8.82 10.32 1.12
CA GLY A 186 -9.72 9.18 1.27
C GLY A 186 -9.75 8.23 0.07
N LYS A 187 -8.79 8.31 -0.84
CA LYS A 187 -8.55 7.37 -1.94
C LYS A 187 -7.21 6.68 -1.74
N ILE A 188 -7.16 5.39 -2.05
CA ILE A 188 -5.93 4.61 -1.96
C ILE A 188 -5.24 4.58 -3.32
N TYR A 189 -4.00 5.03 -3.37
CA TYR A 189 -3.11 4.82 -4.50
C TYR A 189 -2.27 3.59 -4.21
N SER A 190 -2.11 2.70 -5.18
CA SER A 190 -1.32 1.48 -5.03
C SER A 190 -0.45 1.21 -6.24
N ASN A 191 0.79 0.81 -6.01
CA ASN A 191 1.59 0.16 -7.04
C ASN A 191 1.02 -1.24 -7.32
N VAL A 192 1.01 -1.64 -8.59
CA VAL A 192 0.74 -3.02 -9.00
C VAL A 192 2.09 -3.66 -9.32
N PHE A 193 2.51 -4.64 -8.52
CA PHE A 193 3.86 -5.23 -8.59
C PHE A 193 4.19 -5.79 -9.97
N GLN A 194 5.43 -5.59 -10.42
CA GLN A 194 5.96 -5.96 -11.73
C GLN A 194 5.25 -5.29 -12.92
N THR A 195 4.54 -4.20 -12.68
CA THR A 195 3.98 -3.35 -13.73
C THR A 195 4.49 -1.91 -13.60
N TRP A 196 4.14 -1.08 -14.58
CA TRP A 196 4.31 0.37 -14.54
C TRP A 196 3.03 1.10 -14.15
N ASP A 197 2.11 0.41 -13.47
CA ASP A 197 0.80 0.96 -13.15
C ASP A 197 0.73 1.40 -11.68
N ILE A 198 0.18 2.60 -11.48
CA ILE A 198 -0.35 3.06 -10.20
C ILE A 198 -1.85 3.17 -10.36
N VAL A 199 -2.59 2.47 -9.50
CA VAL A 199 -4.05 2.48 -9.48
C VAL A 199 -4.59 3.35 -8.37
N ARG A 200 -5.72 4.03 -8.61
CA ARG A 200 -6.47 4.72 -7.57
C ARG A 200 -7.73 3.93 -7.25
N ILE A 201 -7.90 3.58 -5.99
CA ILE A 201 -8.93 2.66 -5.49
C ILE A 201 -9.90 3.44 -4.59
N GLU A 202 -11.20 3.23 -4.76
CA GLU A 202 -12.24 3.62 -3.80
C GLU A 202 -12.24 2.62 -2.63
N PRO A 203 -11.82 3.00 -1.42
CA PRO A 203 -11.55 2.05 -0.34
C PRO A 203 -12.81 1.43 0.28
N ARG A 204 -14.00 2.00 0.04
CA ARG A 204 -15.27 1.45 0.54
C ARG A 204 -15.75 0.29 -0.32
N THR A 205 -15.54 0.37 -1.62
CA THR A 205 -16.04 -0.62 -2.60
C THR A 205 -14.94 -1.53 -3.13
N GLY A 206 -13.68 -1.11 -3.04
CA GLY A 206 -12.55 -1.77 -3.66
C GLY A 206 -12.45 -1.56 -5.18
N CYS A 207 -13.30 -0.68 -5.75
CA CYS A 207 -13.26 -0.43 -7.18
C CYS A 207 -12.05 0.42 -7.56
N VAL A 208 -11.29 -0.03 -8.57
CA VAL A 208 -10.29 0.79 -9.23
C VAL A 208 -11.00 1.88 -10.04
N GLU A 209 -10.81 3.14 -9.64
CA GLU A 209 -11.44 4.30 -10.28
C GLU A 209 -10.58 4.89 -11.40
N ALA A 210 -9.26 4.75 -11.28
CA ALA A 210 -8.34 5.31 -12.26
C ALA A 210 -7.01 4.53 -12.28
N ILE A 211 -6.32 4.60 -13.43
CA ILE A 211 -5.01 3.99 -13.66
C ILE A 211 -4.07 5.01 -14.28
N ALA A 212 -2.87 5.15 -13.70
CA ALA A 212 -1.76 5.88 -14.28
C ALA A 212 -0.71 4.90 -14.79
N ARG A 213 -0.42 4.94 -16.11
CA ARG A 213 0.68 4.17 -16.70
C ARG A 213 1.95 5.01 -16.65
N MET A 214 2.91 4.59 -15.84
CA MET A 214 4.09 5.37 -15.50
C MET A 214 5.28 5.14 -16.46
N ASN A 215 5.07 4.45 -17.58
CA ASN A 215 6.14 4.11 -18.54
C ASN A 215 6.95 5.33 -19.00
N ALA A 216 6.33 6.51 -19.10
CA ALA A 216 7.03 7.75 -19.49
C ALA A 216 8.15 8.17 -18.48
N LEU A 217 8.17 7.62 -17.26
CA LEU A 217 9.27 7.85 -16.33
C LEU A 217 10.58 7.23 -16.82
N TRP A 218 10.50 6.13 -17.56
CA TRP A 218 11.68 5.49 -18.15
C TRP A 218 12.50 6.45 -19.00
N ASP A 219 11.83 7.24 -19.85
CA ASP A 219 12.52 8.19 -20.74
C ASP A 219 13.13 9.38 -20.00
N ARG A 220 12.71 9.61 -18.77
CA ARG A 220 13.23 10.67 -17.90
C ARG A 220 14.43 10.24 -17.06
N MET A 221 14.70 8.95 -16.97
CA MET A 221 15.84 8.40 -16.24
C MET A 221 17.13 8.53 -17.03
N SER A 222 18.26 8.69 -16.32
CA SER A 222 19.57 8.64 -16.94
C SER A 222 19.88 7.28 -17.55
N LEU A 223 20.80 7.22 -18.51
CA LEU A 223 21.25 5.95 -19.08
C LEU A 223 21.87 5.03 -18.01
N GLU A 224 22.59 5.61 -17.04
CA GLU A 224 23.15 4.91 -15.89
C GLU A 224 22.04 4.20 -15.09
N GLU A 225 21.00 4.93 -14.74
CA GLU A 225 19.86 4.41 -13.95
C GLU A 225 19.10 3.32 -14.71
N ARG A 226 18.81 3.55 -16.00
CA ARG A 226 18.15 2.52 -16.83
C ARG A 226 18.95 1.22 -16.91
N ARG A 227 20.27 1.30 -17.06
CA ARG A 227 21.14 0.13 -17.03
C ARG A 227 21.14 -0.55 -15.67
N HIS A 228 21.17 0.24 -14.61
CA HIS A 228 21.11 -0.27 -13.24
C HIS A 228 19.81 -1.01 -12.96
N ILE A 229 18.67 -0.44 -13.31
CA ILE A 229 17.35 -1.07 -13.11
C ILE A 229 17.23 -2.40 -13.89
N GLN A 230 17.83 -2.50 -15.06
CA GLN A 230 17.83 -3.73 -15.87
C GLN A 230 18.67 -4.88 -15.29
N THR A 231 19.47 -4.65 -14.25
CA THR A 231 20.29 -5.71 -13.63
C THR A 231 19.49 -6.69 -12.77
N ASP A 232 18.29 -6.29 -12.33
CA ASP A 232 17.40 -7.14 -11.52
C ASP A 232 15.93 -6.85 -11.86
N SER A 233 15.18 -7.90 -12.19
CA SER A 233 13.75 -7.80 -12.52
C SER A 233 12.87 -7.32 -11.36
N ASN A 234 13.41 -7.27 -10.13
CA ASN A 234 12.72 -6.72 -8.95
C ASN A 234 12.94 -5.21 -8.76
N PHE A 235 13.79 -4.56 -9.57
CA PHE A 235 13.98 -3.10 -9.51
C PHE A 235 12.86 -2.35 -10.22
N VAL A 236 11.63 -2.63 -9.79
CA VAL A 236 10.39 -2.13 -10.37
C VAL A 236 9.91 -0.86 -9.70
N LEU A 237 8.93 -0.19 -10.34
CA LEU A 237 8.18 0.92 -9.76
C LEU A 237 7.56 0.51 -8.42
N ASN A 238 7.93 1.18 -7.35
CA ASN A 238 7.40 0.98 -5.99
C ASN A 238 7.78 2.13 -5.07
N GLY A 239 6.80 2.68 -4.37
CA GLY A 239 6.92 3.82 -3.46
C GLY A 239 6.13 5.02 -3.97
N ILE A 240 5.12 5.40 -3.19
CA ILE A 240 4.25 6.55 -3.39
C ILE A 240 4.17 7.29 -2.07
N ALA A 241 4.45 8.60 -2.08
CA ALA A 241 4.22 9.45 -0.93
C ALA A 241 3.50 10.72 -1.36
N TYR A 242 2.71 11.33 -0.47
CA TYR A 242 1.98 12.56 -0.75
C TYR A 242 2.24 13.64 0.29
N ASP A 243 2.80 14.75 -0.16
CA ASP A 243 2.88 15.97 0.65
C ASP A 243 1.59 16.77 0.50
N ALA A 244 0.74 16.70 1.51
CA ALA A 244 -0.55 17.39 1.52
C ALA A 244 -0.41 18.92 1.55
N ALA A 245 0.66 19.46 2.13
CA ALA A 245 0.89 20.92 2.20
C ALA A 245 1.23 21.49 0.83
N GLN A 246 2.05 20.78 0.05
CA GLN A 246 2.44 21.18 -1.30
C GLN A 246 1.54 20.57 -2.40
N ARG A 247 0.72 19.58 -2.05
CA ARG A 247 -0.12 18.80 -2.98
C ARG A 247 0.72 18.14 -4.08
N ILE A 248 1.84 17.54 -3.66
CA ILE A 248 2.81 16.88 -4.54
C ILE A 248 2.93 15.40 -4.15
N PHE A 249 2.88 14.55 -5.15
CA PHE A 249 3.25 13.14 -5.03
C PHE A 249 4.73 12.97 -5.31
N TYR A 250 5.34 12.06 -4.55
CA TYR A 250 6.68 11.53 -4.80
C TYR A 250 6.54 10.06 -5.20
N VAL A 251 7.15 9.70 -6.32
CA VAL A 251 7.09 8.34 -6.86
C VAL A 251 8.51 7.87 -7.18
N THR A 252 8.83 6.65 -6.82
CA THR A 252 10.13 6.04 -7.07
C THR A 252 10.00 4.55 -7.38
N GLY A 253 11.10 3.81 -7.33
CA GLY A 253 11.11 2.36 -7.48
C GLY A 253 12.16 1.70 -6.60
N LYS A 254 12.07 0.37 -6.54
CA LYS A 254 13.01 -0.49 -5.82
C LYS A 254 14.40 -0.31 -6.40
N ASN A 255 15.32 0.22 -5.58
CA ASN A 255 16.72 0.50 -5.96
C ASN A 255 16.90 1.53 -7.09
N TRP A 256 15.90 2.41 -7.28
CA TRP A 256 16.01 3.51 -8.23
C TRP A 256 16.88 4.65 -7.67
N MET A 257 17.58 5.34 -8.57
CA MET A 257 18.40 6.52 -8.23
C MET A 257 17.55 7.78 -8.11
N THR A 258 16.37 7.79 -8.77
CA THR A 258 15.53 8.98 -8.93
C THR A 258 14.22 8.83 -8.17
N ILE A 259 13.83 9.89 -7.47
CA ILE A 259 12.49 10.12 -6.98
C ILE A 259 11.86 11.18 -7.88
N PHE A 260 10.70 10.91 -8.44
CA PHE A 260 9.95 11.84 -9.28
C PHE A 260 8.91 12.57 -8.44
N ALA A 261 8.93 13.89 -8.43
CA ALA A 261 7.91 14.70 -7.79
C ALA A 261 6.95 15.27 -8.84
N GLY A 262 5.64 15.21 -8.57
CA GLY A 262 4.64 15.63 -9.56
C GLY A 262 3.20 15.52 -9.09
N ARG A 263 2.28 15.50 -10.04
CA ARG A 263 0.83 15.41 -9.76
C ARG A 263 0.15 14.41 -10.67
N PHE A 264 -0.80 13.67 -10.10
CA PHE A 264 -1.74 12.90 -10.92
C PHE A 264 -2.86 13.81 -11.42
N VAL A 265 -3.05 13.82 -12.73
CA VAL A 265 -4.12 14.57 -13.41
C VAL A 265 -5.01 13.61 -14.19
N HIS A 266 -6.32 13.88 -14.22
CA HIS A 266 -7.23 13.10 -15.04
C HIS A 266 -7.11 13.55 -16.49
N GLN A 267 -7.02 12.60 -17.41
CA GLN A 267 -7.23 12.91 -18.83
C GLN A 267 -8.70 13.33 -19.01
N ARG A 268 -8.88 14.47 -19.68
CA ARG A 268 -10.21 15.00 -20.03
C ARG A 268 -10.85 14.16 -21.13
#